data_d58ed2cb826838f2e2ac2404227e4c4b
#
_entry.id   d58ed2cb826838f2e2ac2404227e4c4b
#
_cell.length_a   1.000
_cell.length_b   1.000
_cell.length_c   1.000
_cell.angle_alpha   90.00
_cell.angle_beta   90.00
_cell.angle_gamma   90.00
#
_symmetry.space_group_name_H-M   'P 1'
#
loop_
_entity.id
_entity.type
_entity.pdbx_description
1 polymer ?
#
loop_
_entity_poly.entity_id
_entity_poly.type
_entity_poly.pdbx_seq_one_letter_code
_entity_poly.pdbx_strand_id
1 'polypeptide(L)'
;MQDVAAGRFTVGVFQDVAWAQKGIDALRSAGLPPDALSIMAKESPDVAKLIEQALGAAAERLETGATGPLLVRGPLVAALQGPSGDFGRLGIAGTMRRVGFQAHDGRIFEVLTSRGGILVAIHSEPRAADSLAILHSYGGGNAAIGAWTGRV
;
A
#
# COMPACT_ATOMS: atom_id res chain seq x y z
N MET A 1 -2.79 3.43 -22.95
CA MET A 1 -2.67 3.42 -22.52
C MET A 1 -2.84 3.50 -21.55
N GLN A 2 -3.08 3.56 -21.31
CA GLN A 2 -3.19 3.58 -20.54
C GLN A 2 -3.16 3.55 -19.39
N ASP A 3 -3.55 3.87 -18.99
CA ASP A 3 -3.79 3.43 -17.90
C ASP A 3 -2.87 2.51 -17.36
N VAL A 4 -2.10 2.34 -17.99
CA VAL A 4 -1.02 1.61 -17.59
C VAL A 4 -0.45 2.08 -16.33
N ALA A 5 -0.34 3.37 -16.19
CA ALA A 5 0.18 3.95 -14.99
C ALA A 5 -0.58 3.51 -13.77
N ALA A 6 -1.86 3.33 -13.89
CA ALA A 6 -2.68 2.94 -12.78
C ALA A 6 -2.33 1.58 -12.23
N GLY A 7 -1.67 0.75 -13.02
CA GLY A 7 -1.35 -0.58 -12.60
C GLY A 7 0.04 -0.76 -12.03
N ARG A 8 0.78 0.35 -11.84
CA ARG A 8 2.17 0.20 -11.46
C ARG A 8 2.43 0.63 -10.04
N PHE A 9 2.29 -0.32 -9.14
CA PHE A 9 2.54 -0.08 -7.74
C PHE A 9 3.60 -1.03 -7.21
N THR A 10 4.47 -0.52 -6.33
CA THR A 10 5.37 -1.35 -5.55
C THR A 10 4.81 -1.36 -4.14
N VAL A 11 4.61 -2.53 -3.57
CA VAL A 11 3.94 -2.70 -2.28
C VAL A 11 4.81 -3.46 -1.30
N GLY A 12 4.81 -3.01 -0.06
CA GLY A 12 5.44 -3.73 1.03
C GLY A 12 4.58 -3.61 2.27
N VAL A 13 4.69 -4.56 3.19
CA VAL A 13 3.96 -4.50 4.45
C VAL A 13 4.98 -4.48 5.58
N PHE A 14 4.96 -3.41 6.36
CA PHE A 14 5.84 -3.26 7.52
C PHE A 14 5.17 -3.86 8.74
N GLN A 15 5.97 -4.37 9.66
CA GLN A 15 5.43 -5.05 10.82
C GLN A 15 4.77 -4.12 11.83
N ASP A 16 5.16 -2.84 11.85
CA ASP A 16 4.56 -1.88 12.78
C ASP A 16 4.74 -0.46 12.28
N VAL A 17 4.14 0.48 13.00
CA VAL A 17 4.17 1.89 12.63
C VAL A 17 5.60 2.46 12.65
N ALA A 18 6.40 2.05 13.62
CA ALA A 18 7.76 2.57 13.73
C ALA A 18 8.61 2.23 12.50
N TRP A 19 8.53 0.99 12.04
CA TRP A 19 9.26 0.58 10.85
C TRP A 19 8.68 1.21 9.59
N ALA A 20 7.35 1.35 9.53
CA ALA A 20 6.71 2.01 8.41
C ALA A 20 7.16 3.47 8.30
N GLN A 21 7.28 4.15 9.44
CA GLN A 21 7.73 5.54 9.45
C GLN A 21 9.14 5.66 8.89
N LYS A 22 10.04 4.76 9.28
CA LYS A 22 11.40 4.77 8.78
C LYS A 22 11.45 4.53 7.27
N GLY A 23 10.67 3.58 6.79
CA GLY A 23 10.60 3.29 5.37
C GLY A 23 10.06 4.45 4.56
N ILE A 24 9.00 5.08 5.07
CA ILE A 24 8.39 6.22 4.40
C ILE A 24 9.37 7.39 4.36
N ASP A 25 10.07 7.65 5.46
CA ASP A 25 11.05 8.72 5.50
C ASP A 25 12.16 8.48 4.47
N ALA A 26 12.59 7.23 4.33
CA ALA A 26 13.61 6.89 3.35
C ALA A 26 13.11 7.08 1.92
N LEU A 27 11.85 6.75 1.65
CA LEU A 27 11.26 6.96 0.33
C LEU A 27 11.20 8.46 0.01
N ARG A 28 10.81 9.27 0.98
CA ARG A 28 10.74 10.71 0.77
C ARG A 28 12.12 11.30 0.55
N SER A 29 13.10 10.83 1.29
CA SER A 29 14.48 11.29 1.12
C SER A 29 15.05 10.91 -0.24
N ALA A 30 14.54 9.85 -0.83
CA ALA A 30 14.94 9.42 -2.16
C ALA A 30 14.22 10.20 -3.26
N GLY A 31 13.35 11.13 -2.89
CA GLY A 31 12.69 12.00 -3.86
C GLY A 31 11.31 11.53 -4.33
N LEU A 32 10.76 10.51 -3.68
CA LEU A 32 9.42 10.08 -4.06
C LEU A 32 8.39 11.01 -3.44
N PRO A 33 7.46 11.53 -4.22
CA PRO A 33 6.51 12.52 -3.70
C PRO A 33 5.44 11.88 -2.81
N PRO A 34 4.91 12.61 -1.84
CA PRO A 34 3.87 12.07 -0.95
C PRO A 34 2.62 11.62 -1.68
N ASP A 35 2.26 12.26 -2.79
CA ASP A 35 1.06 11.90 -3.51
C ASP A 35 1.21 10.59 -4.31
N ALA A 36 2.41 10.03 -4.37
CA ALA A 36 2.61 8.71 -4.94
C ALA A 36 2.48 7.60 -3.90
N LEU A 37 2.39 7.97 -2.61
CA LEU A 37 2.33 6.99 -1.54
C LEU A 37 0.89 6.63 -1.18
N SER A 38 0.69 5.37 -0.83
CA SER A 38 -0.57 4.91 -0.26
C SER A 38 -0.26 4.15 1.01
N ILE A 39 -1.12 4.28 2.01
CA ILE A 39 -0.97 3.58 3.28
C ILE A 39 -2.31 2.96 3.63
N MET A 40 -2.28 1.71 4.08
CA MET A 40 -3.47 1.01 4.54
C MET A 40 -3.11 0.16 5.75
N ALA A 41 -3.89 0.28 6.81
CA ALA A 41 -3.65 -0.51 8.02
C ALA A 41 -4.92 -0.53 8.86
N LYS A 42 -4.96 -1.45 9.82
CA LYS A 42 -6.11 -1.54 10.72
C LYS A 42 -6.24 -0.25 11.52
N GLU A 43 -7.47 0.14 11.78
CA GLU A 43 -7.75 1.38 12.46
C GLU A 43 -7.08 1.46 13.82
N SER A 44 -6.30 2.49 14.06
CA SER A 44 -5.71 2.79 15.35
C SER A 44 -5.29 4.25 15.38
N PRO A 45 -5.13 4.85 16.57
CA PRO A 45 -4.66 6.23 16.65
C PRO A 45 -3.27 6.42 16.05
N ASP A 46 -2.39 5.44 16.21
CA ASP A 46 -1.04 5.53 15.68
C ASP A 46 -1.04 5.50 14.14
N VAL A 47 -1.89 4.69 13.56
CA VAL A 47 -2.01 4.62 12.11
C VAL A 47 -2.60 5.93 11.56
N ALA A 48 -3.60 6.49 12.26
CA ALA A 48 -4.18 7.75 11.84
C ALA A 48 -3.13 8.86 11.80
N LYS A 49 -2.28 8.91 12.83
CA LYS A 49 -1.23 9.89 12.90
C LYS A 49 -0.18 9.67 11.81
N LEU A 50 0.20 8.42 11.58
CA LEU A 50 1.17 8.09 10.54
C LEU A 50 0.69 8.58 9.18
N ILE A 51 -0.56 8.29 8.83
CA ILE A 51 -1.10 8.68 7.54
C ILE A 51 -1.14 10.20 7.40
N GLU A 52 -1.61 10.88 8.43
CA GLU A 52 -1.70 12.33 8.38
C GLU A 52 -0.33 12.98 8.21
N GLN A 53 0.67 12.50 8.94
CA GLN A 53 2.00 13.05 8.86
C GLN A 53 2.69 12.73 7.53
N ALA A 54 2.51 11.51 7.05
CA ALA A 54 3.18 11.08 5.83
C ALA A 54 2.55 11.65 4.57
N LEU A 55 1.24 11.74 4.54
CA LEU A 55 0.52 12.12 3.32
C LEU A 55 -0.07 13.52 3.37
N GLY A 56 0.01 14.17 4.50
CA GLY A 56 -0.46 15.54 4.64
C GLY A 56 -1.98 15.70 4.66
N ALA A 57 -2.70 14.62 4.87
CA ALA A 57 -4.15 14.67 4.91
C ALA A 57 -4.67 13.53 5.78
N ALA A 58 -5.86 13.72 6.33
CA ALA A 58 -6.45 12.75 7.23
C ALA A 58 -6.78 11.44 6.52
N ALA A 59 -6.65 10.34 7.24
CA ALA A 59 -6.97 9.03 6.71
C ALA A 59 -8.47 8.89 6.51
N GLU A 60 -8.85 8.04 5.57
CA GLU A 60 -10.24 7.67 5.37
C GLU A 60 -10.46 6.32 6.04
N ARG A 61 -11.63 6.14 6.61
CA ARG A 61 -11.98 4.87 7.25
C ARG A 61 -12.79 4.05 6.26
N LEU A 62 -12.38 2.81 6.07
CA LEU A 62 -13.05 1.91 5.14
C LEU A 62 -13.28 0.57 5.79
N GLU A 63 -14.53 0.11 5.78
CA GLU A 63 -14.87 -1.20 6.32
C GLU A 63 -14.58 -2.26 5.27
N THR A 64 -13.89 -3.31 5.67
CA THR A 64 -13.71 -4.46 4.80
C THR A 64 -14.13 -5.72 5.56
N GLY A 65 -14.68 -6.67 4.84
CA GLY A 65 -15.16 -7.88 5.49
C GLY A 65 -14.06 -8.76 6.03
N ALA A 66 -12.91 -8.74 5.37
CA ALA A 66 -11.82 -9.66 5.74
C ALA A 66 -10.97 -9.14 6.88
N THR A 67 -10.68 -7.86 6.89
CA THR A 67 -9.76 -7.29 7.89
C THR A 67 -10.46 -6.36 8.88
N GLY A 68 -11.73 -6.07 8.67
CA GLY A 68 -12.46 -5.12 9.50
C GLY A 68 -12.17 -3.69 9.07
N PRO A 69 -12.34 -2.73 9.97
CA PRO A 69 -12.13 -1.34 9.59
C PRO A 69 -10.66 -1.04 9.37
N LEU A 70 -10.37 -0.40 8.25
CA LEU A 70 -9.02 0.03 7.89
C LEU A 70 -9.00 1.54 7.81
N LEU A 71 -7.84 2.12 8.07
CA LEU A 71 -7.56 3.50 7.72
C LEU A 71 -6.72 3.48 6.46
N VAL A 72 -7.12 4.24 5.46
CA VAL A 72 -6.54 4.17 4.12
C VAL A 72 -6.39 5.55 3.52
N ARG A 73 -5.39 5.72 2.68
CA ARG A 73 -5.26 6.92 1.86
C ARG A 73 -4.24 6.68 0.76
N GLY A 74 -4.43 7.31 -0.38
CA GLY A 74 -3.47 7.28 -1.48
C GLY A 74 -4.04 6.70 -2.76
N PRO A 75 -3.28 6.79 -3.85
CA PRO A 75 -3.77 6.35 -5.17
C PRO A 75 -4.10 4.87 -5.27
N LEU A 76 -3.47 4.01 -4.48
CA LEU A 76 -3.79 2.60 -4.51
C LEU A 76 -5.22 2.35 -4.07
N VAL A 77 -5.71 3.14 -3.13
CA VAL A 77 -7.08 2.96 -2.62
C VAL A 77 -8.09 3.14 -3.75
N ALA A 78 -7.94 4.18 -4.53
CA ALA A 78 -8.86 4.43 -5.65
C ALA A 78 -8.76 3.32 -6.69
N ALA A 79 -7.56 2.83 -6.95
CA ALA A 79 -7.37 1.75 -7.92
C ALA A 79 -8.05 0.46 -7.47
N LEU A 80 -8.00 0.16 -6.18
CA LEU A 80 -8.64 -1.05 -5.65
C LEU A 80 -10.16 -0.90 -5.55
N GLN A 81 -10.64 0.31 -5.28
CA GLN A 81 -12.08 0.53 -5.19
C GLN A 81 -12.76 0.36 -6.53
N GLY A 82 -12.17 0.89 -7.58
CA GLY A 82 -12.78 0.86 -8.88
C GLY A 82 -14.11 1.61 -8.89
N PRO A 83 -14.85 1.56 -9.99
CA PRO A 83 -16.11 2.30 -10.11
C PRO A 83 -17.22 1.77 -9.21
N SER A 84 -17.14 0.53 -8.77
CA SER A 84 -18.20 -0.09 -7.97
C SER A 84 -17.92 -0.19 -6.49
N GLY A 85 -16.82 0.38 -6.02
CA GLY A 85 -16.48 0.32 -4.60
C GLY A 85 -16.11 -1.08 -4.14
N ASP A 86 -15.44 -1.83 -4.96
CA ASP A 86 -15.17 -3.25 -4.68
C ASP A 86 -14.24 -3.50 -3.53
N PHE A 87 -13.38 -2.55 -3.19
CA PHE A 87 -12.39 -2.77 -2.14
C PHE A 87 -13.05 -3.11 -0.80
N GLY A 88 -14.08 -2.37 -0.43
CA GLY A 88 -14.77 -2.65 0.81
C GLY A 88 -15.41 -4.03 0.84
N ARG A 89 -15.94 -4.44 -0.29
CA ARG A 89 -16.64 -5.72 -0.39
C ARG A 89 -15.68 -6.90 -0.54
N LEU A 90 -14.65 -6.75 -1.37
CA LEU A 90 -13.75 -7.84 -1.70
C LEU A 90 -12.43 -7.84 -0.93
N GLY A 91 -12.10 -6.74 -0.28
CA GLY A 91 -10.87 -6.65 0.51
C GLY A 91 -9.61 -6.52 -0.34
N ILE A 92 -8.46 -6.58 0.34
CA ILE A 92 -7.17 -6.46 -0.33
C ILE A 92 -6.97 -7.63 -1.28
N ALA A 93 -7.18 -8.83 -0.80
CA ALA A 93 -6.94 -10.03 -1.62
C ALA A 93 -7.79 -10.02 -2.87
N GLY A 94 -9.03 -9.58 -2.75
CA GLY A 94 -9.96 -9.63 -3.88
C GLY A 94 -9.75 -8.55 -4.91
N THR A 95 -9.04 -7.49 -4.59
CA THR A 95 -8.90 -6.35 -5.50
C THR A 95 -7.48 -6.10 -6.01
N MET A 96 -6.48 -6.68 -5.39
CA MET A 96 -5.08 -6.44 -5.81
C MET A 96 -4.80 -6.85 -7.25
N ARG A 97 -5.59 -7.74 -7.82
CA ARG A 97 -5.42 -8.12 -9.21
C ARG A 97 -5.63 -6.94 -10.14
N ARG A 98 -6.39 -5.95 -9.73
CA ARG A 98 -6.63 -4.76 -10.56
C ARG A 98 -5.36 -4.00 -10.87
N VAL A 99 -4.37 -4.11 -9.98
CA VAL A 99 -3.10 -3.43 -10.19
C VAL A 99 -1.97 -4.39 -10.51
N GLY A 100 -2.33 -5.59 -10.98
CA GLY A 100 -1.36 -6.52 -11.55
C GLY A 100 -0.80 -7.57 -10.62
N PHE A 101 -1.21 -7.61 -9.36
CA PHE A 101 -0.72 -8.63 -8.45
C PHE A 101 -1.44 -9.95 -8.67
N GLN A 102 -0.74 -11.04 -8.42
CA GLN A 102 -1.36 -12.35 -8.49
C GLN A 102 -2.19 -12.59 -7.23
N ALA A 103 -3.10 -13.54 -7.31
CA ALA A 103 -3.97 -13.85 -6.19
C ALA A 103 -3.20 -14.21 -4.92
N HIS A 104 -2.09 -14.93 -5.08
CA HIS A 104 -1.26 -15.32 -3.97
C HIS A 104 -0.68 -14.11 -3.25
N ASP A 105 -0.19 -13.15 -3.99
CA ASP A 105 0.39 -11.93 -3.43
C ASP A 105 -0.67 -11.14 -2.68
N GLY A 106 -1.85 -11.00 -3.26
CA GLY A 106 -2.94 -10.29 -2.61
C GLY A 106 -3.32 -10.91 -1.28
N ARG A 107 -3.32 -12.23 -1.21
CA ARG A 107 -3.62 -12.93 0.03
C ARG A 107 -2.57 -12.68 1.09
N ILE A 108 -1.30 -12.68 0.71
CA ILE A 108 -0.22 -12.39 1.66
C ILE A 108 -0.38 -10.99 2.22
N PHE A 109 -0.62 -10.01 1.37
CA PHE A 109 -0.81 -8.63 1.82
C PHE A 109 -1.99 -8.53 2.78
N GLU A 110 -3.08 -9.19 2.48
CA GLU A 110 -4.27 -9.15 3.34
C GLU A 110 -4.01 -9.79 4.70
N VAL A 111 -3.37 -10.94 4.71
CA VAL A 111 -3.06 -11.63 5.97
C VAL A 111 -2.16 -10.77 6.85
N LEU A 112 -1.11 -10.21 6.27
CA LEU A 112 -0.18 -9.39 7.05
C LEU A 112 -0.84 -8.12 7.58
N THR A 113 -1.68 -7.49 6.76
CA THR A 113 -2.39 -6.29 7.20
C THR A 113 -3.40 -6.62 8.29
N SER A 114 -4.07 -7.77 8.19
CA SER A 114 -5.03 -8.16 9.20
C SER A 114 -4.36 -8.51 10.53
N ARG A 115 -3.06 -8.79 10.52
CA ARG A 115 -2.30 -9.05 11.73
C ARG A 115 -1.68 -7.79 12.31
N GLY A 116 -2.04 -6.64 11.80
CA GLY A 116 -1.54 -5.38 12.30
C GLY A 116 -0.42 -4.76 11.48
N GLY A 117 -0.09 -5.34 10.33
CA GLY A 117 0.92 -4.78 9.46
C GLY A 117 0.47 -3.49 8.80
N ILE A 118 1.45 -2.69 8.38
CA ILE A 118 1.20 -1.42 7.72
C ILE A 118 1.56 -1.59 6.25
N LEU A 119 0.57 -1.59 5.38
CA LEU A 119 0.80 -1.72 3.95
C LEU A 119 1.15 -0.35 3.38
N VAL A 120 2.29 -0.27 2.70
CA VAL A 120 2.74 0.96 2.05
C VAL A 120 2.93 0.66 0.58
N ALA A 121 2.35 1.47 -0.28
CA ALA A 121 2.48 1.30 -1.71
C ALA A 121 3.02 2.58 -2.34
N ILE A 122 3.79 2.43 -3.41
CA ILE A 122 4.31 3.55 -4.15
C ILE A 122 3.87 3.41 -5.60
N HIS A 123 3.23 4.44 -6.12
CA HIS A 123 2.83 4.49 -7.51
C HIS A 123 3.97 5.20 -8.25
N SER A 124 4.93 4.44 -8.71
CA SER A 124 6.17 5.02 -9.20
C SER A 124 6.79 4.17 -10.30
N GLU A 125 6.85 4.73 -11.45
CA GLU A 125 7.50 4.16 -12.58
C GLU A 125 8.30 5.30 -13.18
N PRO A 126 9.55 5.23 -13.43
CA PRO A 126 10.40 4.03 -13.47
C PRO A 126 11.16 3.76 -12.16
N ARG A 127 10.77 4.36 -11.07
CA ARG A 127 11.53 4.22 -9.83
C ARG A 127 11.12 3.02 -8.98
N ALA A 128 10.46 2.04 -9.61
CA ALA A 128 10.00 0.87 -8.88
C ALA A 128 11.14 0.10 -8.21
N ALA A 129 12.29 -0.03 -8.89
CA ALA A 129 13.41 -0.76 -8.32
C ALA A 129 13.98 -0.06 -7.09
N ASP A 130 14.06 1.27 -7.12
CA ASP A 130 14.53 2.05 -5.98
C ASP A 130 13.57 1.91 -4.82
N SER A 131 12.28 1.99 -5.10
CA SER A 131 11.24 1.86 -4.08
C SER A 131 11.30 0.50 -3.43
N LEU A 132 11.47 -0.55 -4.22
CA LEU A 132 11.55 -1.90 -3.72
C LEU A 132 12.74 -2.06 -2.78
N ALA A 133 13.89 -1.55 -3.19
CA ALA A 133 15.10 -1.67 -2.39
C ALA A 133 14.93 -0.99 -1.03
N ILE A 134 14.30 0.18 -1.02
CA ILE A 134 14.06 0.91 0.21
C ILE A 134 13.10 0.16 1.13
N LEU A 135 11.99 -0.32 0.58
CA LEU A 135 11.01 -1.07 1.36
C LEU A 135 11.66 -2.31 1.98
N HIS A 136 12.48 -2.99 1.23
CA HIS A 136 13.15 -4.18 1.71
C HIS A 136 14.11 -3.85 2.85
N SER A 137 14.86 -2.76 2.71
CA SER A 137 15.85 -2.36 3.71
C SER A 137 15.24 -2.01 5.06
N TYR A 138 14.01 -1.58 5.08
CA TYR A 138 13.37 -1.14 6.31
C TYR A 138 12.30 -2.10 6.83
N GLY A 139 12.37 -3.34 6.42
CA GLY A 139 11.51 -4.36 7.01
C GLY A 139 10.21 -4.64 6.28
N GLY A 140 10.04 -4.10 5.09
CA GLY A 140 8.90 -4.44 4.28
C GLY A 140 9.14 -5.78 3.61
N GLY A 141 9.16 -6.83 4.38
CA GLY A 141 9.63 -8.14 3.96
C GLY A 141 8.97 -8.75 2.74
N ASN A 142 7.79 -8.29 2.38
CA ASN A 142 7.12 -8.82 1.20
C ASN A 142 7.21 -7.90 0.00
N ALA A 143 8.07 -6.90 0.09
CA ALA A 143 8.21 -5.95 -0.99
C ALA A 143 8.68 -6.61 -2.29
N ALA A 144 9.49 -7.65 -2.18
CA ALA A 144 9.96 -8.33 -3.36
C ALA A 144 8.81 -8.88 -4.20
N ILE A 145 7.78 -9.33 -3.51
CA ILE A 145 6.62 -9.86 -4.18
C ILE A 145 5.86 -8.73 -4.85
N GLY A 146 5.74 -7.64 -4.14
CA GLY A 146 5.02 -6.51 -4.66
C GLY A 146 5.64 -5.92 -5.90
N ALA A 147 6.94 -5.94 -5.97
CA ALA A 147 7.59 -5.32 -7.07
C ALA A 147 7.26 -5.96 -8.37
N TRP A 148 6.94 -7.22 -8.33
CA TRP A 148 6.67 -7.87 -9.45
C TRP A 148 5.64 -7.30 -10.28
N THR A 149 4.70 -6.67 -9.69
CA THR A 149 3.67 -6.18 -10.41
C THR A 149 4.05 -5.19 -11.31
N GLY A 150 5.03 -4.50 -11.00
CA GLY A 150 5.39 -3.44 -11.85
C GLY A 150 5.56 -3.83 -13.25
N ARG A 151 5.69 -5.07 -13.51
CA ARG A 151 6.01 -5.39 -14.73
C ARG A 151 5.01 -5.79 -15.52
N VAL A 152 4.07 -5.94 -15.21
CA VAL A 152 3.14 -6.39 -16.09
C VAL A 152 3.30 -5.93 -17.41
#